data_904a3b107df213c02926e711dfd80f0e
#
_entry.id   904a3b107df213c02926e711dfd80f0e
#
_cell.length_a   1.000
_cell.length_b   1.000
_cell.length_c   1.000
_cell.angle_alpha   90.00
_cell.angle_beta   90.00
_cell.angle_gamma   90.00
#
_symmetry.space_group_name_H-M   'P 1'
#
loop_
_entity.id
_entity.type
_entity.pdbx_description
1 polymer ?
#
loop_
_entity_poly.entity_id
_entity_poly.type
_entity_poly.pdbx_seq_one_letter_code
_entity_poly.pdbx_strand_id
1 'polypeptide(L)'
;SVPKFPQADKYVYPETGTKYGQQFLCLTLETSTLAQLGTVLFYNHPDLYSFRLPDWAAEIAPDLVKVLNKQYNKDPEATTLQQPLVVKGAEKTKMEVFAKTHLLNDDLWAAVVAPVYGPMEVETWRSDQVHLIPTDCNSTTPVYDGQQIKVGNSAQFKYTHDHSKYGRTLDETRDKVVCIGDINRMSSQYVRGGGTVCIVDDELWTAYDTIKEIPSCEGV
;
A
#
# COMPACT_ATOMS: atom_id res chain seq x y z
N SER A 1 3.55 6.40 -10.42
CA SER A 1 3.96 7.44 -11.38
C SER A 1 4.23 8.73 -10.66
N VAL A 2 5.47 9.11 -10.51
CA VAL A 2 5.88 10.39 -9.92
C VAL A 2 6.56 11.26 -10.96
N PRO A 3 6.46 12.61 -10.87
CA PRO A 3 7.14 13.50 -11.79
C PRO A 3 8.64 13.26 -11.75
N LYS A 4 9.29 13.31 -12.90
CA LYS A 4 10.73 13.19 -12.97
C LYS A 4 11.39 14.47 -12.46
N PHE A 5 12.22 14.35 -11.41
CA PHE A 5 13.02 15.48 -10.93
C PHE A 5 14.09 15.88 -11.99
N PRO A 6 14.37 17.18 -12.21
CA PRO A 6 14.01 18.37 -11.45
C PRO A 6 12.98 19.30 -12.15
N GLN A 7 11.84 18.84 -12.52
CA GLN A 7 10.79 19.72 -13.09
C GLN A 7 9.93 20.33 -11.96
N ALA A 8 10.58 20.98 -11.02
CA ALA A 8 10.08 21.17 -9.66
C ALA A 8 9.14 22.36 -9.44
N ASP A 9 9.00 23.26 -10.37
CA ASP A 9 8.20 24.49 -10.14
C ASP A 9 6.70 24.27 -10.45
N LYS A 10 6.37 23.15 -11.08
CA LYS A 10 5.00 22.82 -11.45
C LYS A 10 4.80 21.31 -11.52
N TYR A 11 3.77 20.82 -10.83
CA TYR A 11 3.36 19.44 -10.99
C TYR A 11 2.84 19.22 -12.41
N VAL A 12 3.39 18.22 -13.10
CA VAL A 12 2.90 17.76 -14.40
C VAL A 12 2.59 16.28 -14.29
N TYR A 13 1.34 15.91 -14.51
CA TYR A 13 0.94 14.52 -14.55
C TYR A 13 1.62 13.81 -15.73
N PRO A 14 2.36 12.70 -15.52
CA PRO A 14 3.10 12.05 -16.59
C PRO A 14 2.15 11.41 -17.62
N GLU A 15 2.48 11.54 -18.92
CA GLU A 15 1.70 10.91 -19.99
C GLU A 15 1.50 9.40 -19.80
N THR A 16 2.50 8.71 -19.25
CA THR A 16 2.40 7.28 -18.94
C THR A 16 1.32 6.97 -17.94
N GLY A 17 0.98 7.91 -17.05
CA GLY A 17 -0.11 7.78 -16.09
C GLY A 17 -1.51 7.86 -16.72
N THR A 18 -1.62 8.37 -17.95
CA THR A 18 -2.91 8.45 -18.66
C THR A 18 -3.32 7.12 -19.33
N LYS A 19 -2.40 6.16 -19.43
CA LYS A 19 -2.62 4.87 -20.08
C LYS A 19 -3.16 3.78 -19.15
N TYR A 20 -2.98 3.97 -17.84
CA TYR A 20 -3.28 2.96 -16.82
C TYR A 20 -4.06 3.59 -15.69
N GLY A 21 -4.90 2.78 -15.04
CA GLY A 21 -5.50 3.17 -13.77
C GLY A 21 -4.41 3.55 -12.75
N GLN A 22 -4.70 4.54 -11.93
CA GLN A 22 -3.80 5.04 -10.87
C GLN A 22 -4.63 5.50 -9.70
N GLN A 23 -4.04 5.49 -8.52
CA GLN A 23 -4.62 6.10 -7.33
C GLN A 23 -3.60 6.95 -6.60
N PHE A 24 -4.09 7.89 -5.80
CA PHE A 24 -3.27 8.73 -4.95
C PHE A 24 -3.91 8.83 -3.57
N LEU A 25 -3.09 8.73 -2.54
CA LEU A 25 -3.46 9.05 -1.17
C LEU A 25 -2.68 10.28 -0.74
N CYS A 26 -3.38 11.33 -0.32
CA CYS A 26 -2.78 12.55 0.21
C CYS A 26 -3.22 12.73 1.66
N LEU A 27 -2.28 12.73 2.58
CA LEU A 27 -2.51 12.86 4.01
C LEU A 27 -1.80 14.10 4.54
N THR A 28 -2.49 14.89 5.36
CA THR A 28 -1.87 15.98 6.12
C THR A 28 -1.46 15.45 7.48
N LEU A 29 -0.16 15.48 7.77
CA LEU A 29 0.38 14.99 9.02
C LEU A 29 0.82 16.15 9.91
N GLU A 30 0.74 15.97 11.23
CA GLU A 30 1.38 16.85 12.18
C GLU A 30 2.89 16.60 12.25
N THR A 31 3.64 17.62 12.66
CA THR A 31 5.10 17.50 12.81
C THR A 31 5.49 16.38 13.79
N SER A 32 4.67 16.13 14.81
CA SER A 32 4.86 15.04 15.77
C SER A 32 4.80 13.64 15.12
N THR A 33 4.17 13.49 13.96
CA THR A 33 4.07 12.23 13.23
C THR A 33 5.32 11.95 12.35
N LEU A 34 6.23 12.92 12.24
CA LEU A 34 7.39 12.79 11.34
C LEU A 34 8.34 11.64 11.75
N ALA A 35 8.52 11.41 13.06
CA ALA A 35 9.29 10.27 13.56
C ALA A 35 8.70 8.94 13.10
N GLN A 36 7.38 8.81 13.20
CA GLN A 36 6.62 7.65 12.79
C GLN A 36 6.73 7.40 11.27
N LEU A 37 6.61 8.45 10.46
CA LEU A 37 6.86 8.37 9.03
C LEU A 37 8.28 7.91 8.72
N GLY A 38 9.28 8.41 9.46
CA GLY A 38 10.67 7.97 9.35
C GLY A 38 10.82 6.48 9.56
N THR A 39 10.18 5.93 10.60
CA THR A 39 10.20 4.49 10.88
C THR A 39 9.53 3.68 9.76
N VAL A 40 8.38 4.12 9.24
CA VAL A 40 7.72 3.47 8.10
C VAL A 40 8.65 3.40 6.88
N LEU A 41 9.27 4.53 6.52
CA LEU A 41 10.20 4.59 5.39
C LEU A 41 11.46 3.75 5.62
N PHE A 42 11.91 3.61 6.88
CA PHE A 42 13.03 2.76 7.26
C PHE A 42 12.76 1.27 6.99
N TYR A 43 11.49 0.83 7.10
CA TYR A 43 11.05 -0.51 6.71
C TYR A 43 10.80 -0.64 5.21
N ASN A 44 10.20 0.36 4.59
CA ASN A 44 9.78 0.33 3.17
C ASN A 44 10.95 0.35 2.19
N HIS A 45 12.13 0.80 2.61
CA HIS A 45 13.33 0.89 1.76
C HIS A 45 13.06 1.67 0.46
N PRO A 46 12.60 2.94 0.52
CA PRO A 46 12.25 3.70 -0.66
C PRO A 46 13.47 4.05 -1.51
N ASP A 47 13.27 4.12 -2.83
CA ASP A 47 14.26 4.67 -3.74
C ASP A 47 14.08 6.18 -3.85
N LEU A 48 14.88 6.92 -3.08
CA LEU A 48 14.80 8.38 -2.99
C LEU A 48 15.56 9.04 -4.15
N TYR A 49 14.86 9.82 -4.96
CA TYR A 49 15.44 10.60 -6.04
C TYR A 49 15.57 12.10 -5.73
N SER A 50 14.86 12.59 -4.72
CA SER A 50 14.94 13.97 -4.23
C SER A 50 14.47 14.05 -2.79
N PHE A 51 15.14 14.83 -1.97
CA PHE A 51 14.72 15.12 -0.60
C PHE A 51 15.23 16.47 -0.13
N ARG A 52 14.52 17.02 0.83
CA ARG A 52 14.97 18.19 1.60
C ARG A 52 14.45 18.04 3.02
N LEU A 53 15.35 17.94 3.98
CA LEU A 53 15.03 17.81 5.39
C LEU A 53 15.60 19.03 6.14
N PRO A 54 14.79 19.80 6.87
CA PRO A 54 15.29 20.87 7.71
C PRO A 54 16.00 20.29 8.94
N ASP A 55 16.97 21.04 9.49
CA ASP A 55 17.84 20.58 10.58
C ASP A 55 17.07 20.09 11.81
N TRP A 56 16.01 20.81 12.20
CA TRP A 56 15.17 20.44 13.35
C TRP A 56 14.49 19.06 13.17
N ALA A 57 14.22 18.63 11.96
CA ALA A 57 13.58 17.35 11.71
C ALA A 57 14.51 16.16 11.98
N ALA A 58 15.82 16.36 11.90
CA ALA A 58 16.81 15.35 12.19
C ALA A 58 16.77 14.94 13.68
N GLU A 59 16.45 15.88 14.58
CA GLU A 59 16.39 15.64 16.01
C GLU A 59 15.16 14.79 16.40
N ILE A 60 14.03 14.99 15.72
CA ILE A 60 12.77 14.32 16.05
C ILE A 60 12.51 13.05 15.24
N ALA A 61 13.18 12.86 14.12
CA ALA A 61 12.96 11.73 13.19
C ALA A 61 14.29 11.06 12.78
N PRO A 62 15.01 10.42 13.70
CA PRO A 62 16.33 9.84 13.43
C PRO A 62 16.30 8.73 12.36
N ASP A 63 15.21 7.96 12.26
CA ASP A 63 15.05 6.94 11.21
C ASP A 63 14.92 7.58 9.83
N LEU A 64 14.30 8.74 9.72
CA LEU A 64 14.26 9.48 8.47
C LEU A 64 15.67 9.90 8.02
N VAL A 65 16.53 10.32 8.95
CA VAL A 65 17.93 10.62 8.64
C VAL A 65 18.67 9.38 8.12
N LYS A 66 18.43 8.21 8.74
CA LYS A 66 18.98 6.94 8.24
C LYS A 66 18.53 6.66 6.80
N VAL A 67 17.24 6.82 6.52
CA VAL A 67 16.67 6.64 5.19
C VAL A 67 17.33 7.57 4.15
N LEU A 68 17.54 8.85 4.48
CA LEU A 68 18.25 9.80 3.61
C LEU A 68 19.69 9.37 3.33
N ASN A 69 20.34 8.68 4.26
CA ASN A 69 21.66 8.08 4.11
C ASN A 69 21.62 6.66 3.52
N LYS A 70 20.47 6.23 2.96
CA LYS A 70 20.27 4.89 2.37
C LYS A 70 20.55 3.76 3.37
N GLN A 71 20.26 4.01 4.64
CA GLN A 71 20.31 3.03 5.70
C GLN A 71 18.88 2.60 6.02
N TYR A 72 18.63 1.30 6.01
CA TYR A 72 17.30 0.72 6.16
C TYR A 72 17.33 -0.40 7.20
N ASN A 73 16.15 -0.83 7.64
CA ASN A 73 16.04 -1.94 8.56
C ASN A 73 16.58 -3.24 7.94
N LYS A 74 17.51 -3.88 8.66
CA LYS A 74 18.17 -5.14 8.31
C LYS A 74 18.03 -6.20 9.41
N ASP A 75 17.16 -5.94 10.39
CA ASP A 75 16.88 -6.88 11.47
C ASP A 75 15.98 -8.02 10.96
N PRO A 76 16.46 -9.27 10.94
CA PRO A 76 15.65 -10.40 10.50
C PRO A 76 14.51 -10.76 11.46
N GLU A 77 14.59 -10.32 12.72
CA GLU A 77 13.54 -10.54 13.73
C GLU A 77 12.45 -9.45 13.70
N ALA A 78 12.71 -8.33 13.02
CA ALA A 78 11.80 -7.20 12.90
C ALA A 78 11.50 -6.88 11.43
N THR A 79 10.88 -7.82 10.72
CA THR A 79 10.66 -7.72 9.28
C THR A 79 9.39 -6.98 8.89
N THR A 80 8.46 -6.78 9.83
CA THR A 80 7.18 -6.08 9.61
C THR A 80 6.96 -4.99 10.64
N LEU A 81 6.15 -4.00 10.27
CA LEU A 81 5.72 -2.91 11.13
C LEU A 81 4.21 -2.74 10.99
N GLN A 82 3.52 -2.61 12.12
CA GLN A 82 2.14 -2.15 12.21
C GLN A 82 2.08 -1.03 13.24
N GLN A 83 1.51 0.09 12.90
CA GLN A 83 1.32 1.19 13.84
C GLN A 83 0.12 2.07 13.45
N PRO A 84 -0.57 2.66 14.45
CA PRO A 84 -1.63 3.62 14.17
C PRO A 84 -1.05 4.87 13.50
N LEU A 85 -1.82 5.50 12.62
CA LEU A 85 -1.48 6.76 11.97
C LEU A 85 -2.54 7.80 12.31
N VAL A 86 -2.10 8.89 12.93
CA VAL A 86 -2.95 10.04 13.20
C VAL A 86 -2.78 11.08 12.10
N VAL A 87 -3.90 11.42 11.43
CA VAL A 87 -3.92 12.36 10.31
C VAL A 87 -4.63 13.63 10.76
N LYS A 88 -4.04 14.78 10.47
CA LYS A 88 -4.59 16.09 10.81
C LYS A 88 -5.93 16.32 10.10
N GLY A 89 -6.96 16.66 10.88
CA GLY A 89 -8.32 16.88 10.38
C GLY A 89 -9.14 15.59 10.20
N ALA A 90 -8.54 14.42 10.50
CA ALA A 90 -9.21 13.12 10.47
C ALA A 90 -8.86 12.28 11.71
N GLU A 91 -8.72 12.92 12.87
CA GLU A 91 -8.24 12.30 14.12
C GLU A 91 -9.21 11.22 14.66
N LYS A 92 -10.47 11.26 14.23
CA LYS A 92 -11.48 10.25 14.61
C LYS A 92 -11.50 9.04 13.67
N THR A 93 -10.89 9.14 12.50
CA THR A 93 -10.80 8.03 11.56
C THR A 93 -9.65 7.12 11.97
N LYS A 94 -9.97 5.86 12.26
CA LYS A 94 -8.93 4.87 12.56
C LYS A 94 -8.13 4.59 11.30
N MET A 95 -6.84 4.86 11.37
CA MET A 95 -5.88 4.55 10.30
C MET A 95 -4.70 3.80 10.87
N GLU A 96 -4.17 2.86 10.11
CA GLU A 96 -2.98 2.09 10.45
C GLU A 96 -2.06 2.00 9.24
N VAL A 97 -0.76 2.05 9.51
CA VAL A 97 0.29 1.82 8.52
C VAL A 97 0.86 0.44 8.73
N PHE A 98 0.95 -0.31 7.66
CA PHE A 98 1.66 -1.58 7.59
C PHE A 98 2.87 -1.41 6.67
N ALA A 99 3.99 -1.96 7.08
CA ALA A 99 5.20 -1.98 6.28
C ALA A 99 5.91 -3.31 6.42
N LYS A 100 6.63 -3.70 5.38
CA LYS A 100 7.52 -4.87 5.41
C LYS A 100 8.89 -4.52 4.86
N THR A 101 9.91 -5.18 5.37
CA THR A 101 11.24 -5.17 4.78
C THR A 101 11.35 -6.23 3.67
N HIS A 102 12.43 -6.17 2.90
CA HIS A 102 12.78 -7.23 1.94
C HIS A 102 13.10 -8.59 2.62
N LEU A 103 13.42 -8.56 3.92
CA LEU A 103 13.77 -9.77 4.69
C LEU A 103 12.56 -10.61 5.06
N LEU A 104 11.34 -10.04 5.05
CA LEU A 104 10.13 -10.83 5.24
C LEU A 104 10.04 -11.95 4.18
N ASN A 105 10.46 -11.65 2.96
CA ASN A 105 10.42 -12.57 1.82
C ASN A 105 9.05 -13.23 1.61
N ASP A 106 7.99 -12.44 1.78
CA ASP A 106 6.61 -12.87 1.67
C ASP A 106 5.70 -11.73 1.19
N ASP A 107 4.42 -12.02 0.96
CA ASP A 107 3.40 -11.08 0.51
C ASP A 107 2.93 -10.15 1.64
N LEU A 108 2.91 -8.84 1.37
CA LEU A 108 2.40 -7.84 2.32
C LEU A 108 0.92 -8.08 2.66
N TRP A 109 0.12 -8.38 1.65
CA TRP A 109 -1.33 -8.47 1.80
C TRP A 109 -1.75 -9.70 2.60
N ALA A 110 -1.24 -10.87 2.22
CA ALA A 110 -1.60 -12.13 2.85
C ALA A 110 -0.88 -12.37 4.18
N ALA A 111 0.41 -12.00 4.29
CA ALA A 111 1.20 -12.28 5.48
C ALA A 111 1.07 -11.23 6.58
N VAL A 112 0.70 -9.97 6.22
CA VAL A 112 0.74 -8.85 7.18
C VAL A 112 -0.62 -8.22 7.40
N VAL A 113 -1.35 -7.89 6.32
CA VAL A 113 -2.60 -7.10 6.40
C VAL A 113 -3.82 -7.97 6.68
N ALA A 114 -4.03 -9.03 5.89
CA ALA A 114 -5.20 -9.89 6.02
C ALA A 114 -5.32 -10.60 7.39
N PRO A 115 -4.26 -11.02 8.07
CA PRO A 115 -4.36 -11.56 9.43
C PRO A 115 -4.99 -10.59 10.44
N VAL A 116 -4.88 -9.28 10.21
CA VAL A 116 -5.45 -8.25 11.10
C VAL A 116 -6.92 -7.98 10.77
N TYR A 117 -7.24 -7.83 9.49
CA TYR A 117 -8.57 -7.35 9.06
C TYR A 117 -9.49 -8.44 8.51
N GLY A 118 -8.98 -9.63 8.23
CA GLY A 118 -9.75 -10.74 7.65
C GLY A 118 -9.61 -10.85 6.14
N PRO A 119 -10.48 -11.65 5.49
CA PRO A 119 -10.48 -11.83 4.05
C PRO A 119 -10.58 -10.50 3.31
N MET A 120 -9.81 -10.36 2.22
CA MET A 120 -9.83 -9.15 1.42
C MET A 120 -9.69 -9.42 -0.07
N GLU A 121 -10.25 -8.53 -0.85
CA GLU A 121 -9.96 -8.41 -2.28
C GLU A 121 -8.90 -7.35 -2.50
N VAL A 122 -7.99 -7.59 -3.44
CA VAL A 122 -6.92 -6.65 -3.74
C VAL A 122 -6.80 -6.41 -5.23
N GLU A 123 -6.54 -5.16 -5.60
CA GLU A 123 -6.08 -4.80 -6.92
C GLU A 123 -4.62 -4.38 -6.87
N THR A 124 -3.82 -5.04 -7.68
CA THR A 124 -2.41 -4.70 -7.87
C THR A 124 -2.00 -5.00 -9.31
N TRP A 125 -1.03 -4.25 -9.84
CA TRP A 125 -0.55 -4.47 -11.19
C TRP A 125 0.26 -5.78 -11.30
N ARG A 126 -0.30 -6.78 -11.97
CA ARG A 126 0.24 -8.15 -12.09
C ARG A 126 0.47 -8.49 -13.57
N SER A 127 1.48 -7.85 -14.17
CA SER A 127 1.76 -7.99 -15.60
C SER A 127 2.56 -9.25 -15.96
N ASP A 128 3.25 -9.83 -14.99
CA ASP A 128 4.10 -11.01 -15.21
C ASP A 128 3.39 -12.28 -14.68
N GLN A 129 2.99 -13.14 -15.60
CA GLN A 129 2.24 -14.36 -15.30
C GLN A 129 3.06 -15.40 -14.50
N VAL A 130 4.39 -15.36 -14.60
CA VAL A 130 5.28 -16.32 -13.91
C VAL A 130 5.31 -16.07 -12.41
N HIS A 131 5.09 -14.85 -11.98
CA HIS A 131 5.17 -14.42 -10.58
C HIS A 131 3.82 -14.19 -9.91
N LEU A 132 2.72 -14.63 -10.51
CA LEU A 132 1.42 -14.55 -9.87
C LEU A 132 1.37 -15.39 -8.59
N ILE A 133 0.75 -14.83 -7.55
CA ILE A 133 0.50 -15.54 -6.31
C ILE A 133 -0.96 -16.00 -6.35
N PRO A 134 -1.24 -17.31 -6.28
CA PRO A 134 -2.62 -17.78 -6.22
C PRO A 134 -3.28 -17.40 -4.89
N THR A 135 -4.60 -17.35 -4.88
CA THR A 135 -5.37 -17.27 -3.63
C THR A 135 -5.18 -18.57 -2.84
N ASP A 136 -4.76 -18.46 -1.59
CA ASP A 136 -4.76 -19.60 -0.68
C ASP A 136 -6.16 -19.80 -0.10
N CYS A 137 -6.92 -20.68 -0.73
CA CYS A 137 -8.30 -20.98 -0.32
C CYS A 137 -8.39 -21.75 1.00
N ASN A 138 -7.31 -22.28 1.52
CA ASN A 138 -7.28 -22.92 2.85
C ASN A 138 -6.96 -21.94 3.98
N SER A 139 -6.56 -20.71 3.64
CA SER A 139 -6.33 -19.66 4.63
C SER A 139 -7.64 -19.26 5.32
N THR A 140 -7.56 -18.94 6.61
CA THR A 140 -8.67 -18.31 7.34
C THR A 140 -8.90 -16.85 6.94
N THR A 141 -7.92 -16.24 6.28
CA THR A 141 -7.94 -14.85 5.80
C THR A 141 -7.45 -14.79 4.35
N PRO A 142 -8.16 -15.42 3.39
CA PRO A 142 -7.74 -15.45 2.00
C PRO A 142 -7.69 -14.04 1.40
N VAL A 143 -6.73 -13.85 0.50
CA VAL A 143 -6.58 -12.63 -0.29
C VAL A 143 -6.89 -12.96 -1.75
N TYR A 144 -7.92 -12.31 -2.28
CA TYR A 144 -8.41 -12.52 -3.65
C TYR A 144 -7.91 -11.41 -4.55
N ASP A 145 -7.33 -11.79 -5.69
CA ASP A 145 -6.84 -10.86 -6.69
C ASP A 145 -7.94 -10.41 -7.65
N GLY A 146 -8.16 -9.12 -7.79
CA GLY A 146 -9.09 -8.55 -8.76
C GLY A 146 -8.75 -8.91 -10.19
N GLN A 147 -9.72 -9.28 -11.01
CA GLN A 147 -9.55 -9.59 -12.42
C GLN A 147 -10.10 -8.48 -13.33
N GLN A 148 -11.20 -7.89 -12.92
CA GLN A 148 -11.88 -6.78 -13.59
C GLN A 148 -12.09 -5.64 -12.62
N ILE A 149 -11.76 -4.44 -13.05
CA ILE A 149 -11.89 -3.21 -12.28
C ILE A 149 -12.93 -2.32 -12.97
N LYS A 150 -13.84 -1.77 -12.20
CA LYS A 150 -14.85 -0.81 -12.67
C LYS A 150 -14.83 0.45 -11.79
N VAL A 151 -14.48 1.57 -12.38
CA VAL A 151 -14.48 2.88 -11.71
C VAL A 151 -15.61 3.72 -12.25
N GLY A 152 -16.51 4.14 -11.37
CA GLY A 152 -17.72 4.87 -11.75
C GLY A 152 -18.62 4.06 -12.70
N ASN A 153 -19.32 4.76 -13.59
CA ASN A 153 -20.31 4.14 -14.47
C ASN A 153 -19.76 3.72 -15.84
N SER A 154 -18.57 4.18 -16.23
CA SER A 154 -18.11 4.09 -17.62
C SER A 154 -16.72 3.46 -17.81
N ALA A 155 -15.87 3.47 -16.80
CA ALA A 155 -14.52 2.94 -16.93
C ALA A 155 -14.46 1.50 -16.40
N GLN A 156 -14.22 0.53 -17.31
CA GLN A 156 -13.99 -0.86 -16.95
C GLN A 156 -12.77 -1.40 -17.70
N PHE A 157 -11.87 -2.05 -16.97
CA PHE A 157 -10.62 -2.56 -17.51
C PHE A 157 -10.10 -3.74 -16.70
N LYS A 158 -9.16 -4.49 -17.27
CA LYS A 158 -8.50 -5.60 -16.59
C LYS A 158 -7.41 -5.08 -15.64
N TYR A 159 -7.09 -5.85 -14.60
CA TYR A 159 -5.99 -5.61 -13.67
C TYR A 159 -4.64 -5.28 -14.35
N THR A 160 -4.40 -5.81 -15.56
CA THR A 160 -3.18 -5.51 -16.32
C THR A 160 -3.11 -4.08 -16.85
N HIS A 161 -4.21 -3.33 -16.79
CA HIS A 161 -4.31 -1.92 -17.15
C HIS A 161 -4.46 -1.01 -15.93
N ASP A 162 -4.28 -1.55 -14.73
CA ASP A 162 -4.31 -0.79 -13.48
C ASP A 162 -2.97 -0.87 -12.74
N HIS A 163 -2.37 0.28 -12.47
CA HIS A 163 -1.17 0.38 -11.65
C HIS A 163 -1.48 0.72 -10.19
N SER A 164 -2.74 0.82 -9.83
CA SER A 164 -3.18 1.00 -8.44
C SER A 164 -2.73 -0.19 -7.57
N LYS A 165 -2.61 0.04 -6.28
CA LYS A 165 -2.36 -1.00 -5.30
C LYS A 165 -3.22 -0.71 -4.08
N TYR A 166 -4.35 -1.38 -4.00
CA TYR A 166 -5.28 -1.24 -2.88
C TYR A 166 -5.91 -2.58 -2.52
N GLY A 167 -6.38 -2.66 -1.31
CA GLY A 167 -7.16 -3.78 -0.82
C GLY A 167 -8.40 -3.30 -0.10
N ARG A 168 -9.44 -4.11 -0.09
CA ARG A 168 -10.70 -3.88 0.60
C ARG A 168 -11.11 -5.14 1.34
N THR A 169 -11.56 -5.01 2.58
CA THR A 169 -12.10 -6.15 3.35
C THR A 169 -13.40 -6.67 2.76
N LEU A 170 -13.63 -7.98 2.87
CA LEU A 170 -14.82 -8.65 2.35
C LEU A 170 -15.85 -8.99 3.44
N ASP A 171 -15.42 -9.10 4.70
CA ASP A 171 -16.30 -9.43 5.81
C ASP A 171 -17.06 -8.20 6.31
N GLU A 172 -18.31 -8.06 5.92
CA GLU A 172 -19.19 -6.95 6.29
C GLU A 172 -19.55 -6.90 7.79
N THR A 173 -19.25 -7.97 8.52
CA THR A 173 -19.50 -8.04 9.97
C THR A 173 -18.35 -7.46 10.80
N ARG A 174 -17.24 -7.12 10.17
CA ARG A 174 -16.04 -6.53 10.77
C ARG A 174 -15.84 -5.07 10.33
N ASP A 175 -14.72 -4.50 10.76
CA ASP A 175 -14.30 -3.16 10.31
C ASP A 175 -14.25 -3.11 8.77
N LYS A 176 -14.91 -2.12 8.19
CA LYS A 176 -14.88 -1.82 6.76
C LYS A 176 -13.61 -1.05 6.43
N VAL A 177 -12.64 -1.73 5.86
CA VAL A 177 -11.28 -1.22 5.67
C VAL A 177 -10.91 -1.13 4.21
N VAL A 178 -10.30 -0.02 3.84
CA VAL A 178 -9.60 0.17 2.56
C VAL A 178 -8.13 0.43 2.84
N CYS A 179 -7.26 -0.33 2.21
CA CYS A 179 -5.81 -0.19 2.31
C CYS A 179 -5.25 0.30 0.97
N ILE A 180 -4.44 1.36 0.99
CA ILE A 180 -3.81 1.96 -0.19
C ILE A 180 -2.30 1.83 -0.04
N GLY A 181 -1.67 1.09 -0.95
CA GLY A 181 -0.28 0.66 -0.85
C GLY A 181 0.59 0.99 -2.06
N ASP A 182 1.82 0.50 -2.00
CA ASP A 182 2.86 0.74 -3.00
C ASP A 182 3.45 -0.53 -3.61
N ILE A 183 3.07 -1.73 -3.12
CA ILE A 183 3.65 -3.00 -3.54
C ILE A 183 2.62 -3.91 -4.22
N ASN A 184 3.02 -4.54 -5.33
CA ASN A 184 2.17 -5.51 -6.04
C ASN A 184 2.15 -6.86 -5.31
N ARG A 185 1.03 -7.57 -5.45
CA ARG A 185 0.89 -8.96 -5.00
C ARG A 185 1.46 -9.91 -6.05
N MET A 186 2.78 -10.05 -6.02
CA MET A 186 3.56 -10.92 -6.93
C MET A 186 4.77 -11.47 -6.18
N SER A 187 5.16 -12.72 -6.42
CA SER A 187 6.31 -13.34 -5.75
C SER A 187 7.64 -12.60 -6.03
N SER A 188 7.77 -11.94 -7.18
CA SER A 188 8.90 -11.05 -7.47
C SER A 188 9.00 -9.82 -6.55
N GLN A 189 7.92 -9.50 -5.82
CA GLN A 189 7.87 -8.41 -4.85
C GLN A 189 8.18 -8.84 -3.41
N TYR A 190 8.34 -10.15 -3.16
CA TYR A 190 8.66 -10.68 -1.82
C TYR A 190 9.95 -10.06 -1.29
N VAL A 191 10.94 -9.94 -2.14
CA VAL A 191 12.29 -9.42 -1.83
C VAL A 191 12.37 -7.88 -1.85
N ARG A 192 11.22 -7.19 -1.78
CA ARG A 192 11.16 -5.73 -1.70
C ARG A 192 10.57 -5.27 -0.37
N GLY A 193 11.03 -4.14 0.11
CA GLY A 193 10.31 -3.38 1.10
C GLY A 193 9.11 -2.68 0.47
N GLY A 194 8.12 -2.38 1.28
CA GLY A 194 6.91 -1.68 0.86
C GLY A 194 5.86 -1.66 1.96
N GLY A 195 4.78 -0.94 1.75
CA GLY A 195 3.75 -0.79 2.76
C GLY A 195 2.40 -0.36 2.23
N THR A 196 1.47 -0.19 3.16
CA THR A 196 0.12 0.28 2.89
C THR A 196 -0.42 1.09 4.06
N VAL A 197 -1.28 2.05 3.77
CA VAL A 197 -2.10 2.76 4.76
C VAL A 197 -3.51 2.20 4.69
N CYS A 198 -4.01 1.67 5.79
CA CYS A 198 -5.34 1.12 5.94
C CYS A 198 -6.24 2.10 6.69
N ILE A 199 -7.42 2.35 6.19
CA ILE A 199 -8.39 3.35 6.65
C ILE A 199 -9.69 2.62 6.95
N VAL A 200 -10.19 2.78 8.17
CA VAL A 200 -11.51 2.25 8.58
C VAL A 200 -12.55 3.32 8.30
N ASP A 201 -13.34 3.12 7.25
CA ASP A 201 -14.35 4.09 6.83
C ASP A 201 -15.39 3.43 5.91
N ASP A 202 -16.67 3.51 6.26
CA ASP A 202 -17.77 2.86 5.55
C ASP A 202 -18.03 3.47 4.17
N GLU A 203 -17.91 4.80 4.05
CA GLU A 203 -18.14 5.49 2.79
C GLU A 203 -17.00 5.21 1.80
N LEU A 204 -15.77 5.26 2.28
CA LEU A 204 -14.59 4.90 1.50
C LEU A 204 -14.67 3.45 1.05
N TRP A 205 -15.02 2.54 1.96
CA TRP A 205 -15.16 1.11 1.67
C TRP A 205 -16.20 0.85 0.57
N THR A 206 -17.33 1.56 0.63
CA THR A 206 -18.39 1.49 -0.39
C THR A 206 -17.89 2.08 -1.73
N ALA A 207 -17.16 3.20 -1.69
CA ALA A 207 -16.60 3.82 -2.90
C ALA A 207 -15.53 2.95 -3.59
N TYR A 208 -14.82 2.12 -2.81
CA TYR A 208 -13.83 1.17 -3.30
C TYR A 208 -14.42 -0.20 -3.71
N ASP A 209 -15.75 -0.35 -3.80
CA ASP A 209 -16.39 -1.47 -4.49
C ASP A 209 -16.16 -1.39 -6.01
N THR A 210 -14.91 -1.49 -6.40
CA THR A 210 -14.45 -1.33 -7.79
C THR A 210 -13.99 -2.64 -8.41
N ILE A 211 -13.63 -3.64 -7.61
CA ILE A 211 -13.27 -4.99 -8.07
C ILE A 211 -14.56 -5.76 -8.39
N LYS A 212 -14.71 -6.22 -9.63
CA LYS A 212 -15.95 -6.85 -10.12
C LYS A 212 -15.82 -8.34 -10.41
N GLU A 213 -14.61 -8.84 -10.40
CA GLU A 213 -14.33 -10.25 -10.62
C GLU A 213 -13.12 -10.66 -9.79
N ILE A 214 -13.28 -11.67 -8.97
CA ILE A 214 -12.22 -12.31 -8.18
C ILE A 214 -12.24 -13.83 -8.43
N PRO A 215 -11.12 -14.54 -8.25
CA PRO A 215 -11.10 -16.01 -8.29
C PRO A 215 -12.05 -16.60 -7.24
N SER A 216 -12.75 -17.68 -7.58
CA SER A 216 -13.58 -18.42 -6.63
C SER A 216 -12.75 -19.48 -5.94
N CYS A 217 -13.02 -19.68 -4.64
CA CYS A 217 -12.55 -20.82 -3.87
C CYS A 217 -13.61 -21.95 -3.77
N GLU A 218 -14.71 -21.86 -4.50
CA GLU A 218 -15.72 -22.90 -4.53
C GLU A 218 -15.20 -24.14 -5.27
N GLY A 219 -15.19 -25.29 -4.58
CA GLY A 219 -14.80 -26.58 -5.17
C GLY A 219 -13.35 -26.99 -4.98
N VAL A 220 -12.61 -26.33 -4.10
CA VAL A 220 -11.24 -26.73 -3.68
C VAL A 220 -11.30 -27.54 -2.40
#